data_c45021e5b9892392eb216d1b4869e87a
#
_entry.id   c45021e5b9892392eb216d1b4869e87a
#
_cell.length_a   1.000
_cell.length_b   1.000
_cell.length_c   1.000
_cell.angle_alpha   90.00
_cell.angle_beta   90.00
_cell.angle_gamma   90.00
#
_symmetry.space_group_name_H-M   'P 1'
#
loop_
_entity.id
_entity.type
_entity.pdbx_description
1 polymer ?
#
loop_
_entity_poly.entity_id
_entity_poly.type
_entity_poly.pdbx_seq_one_letter_code
_entity_poly.pdbx_strand_id
1 'polypeptide(L)'
;VHVEVEGLEAERWYFYRFHTGSEVSPVGRTRTTPERHVMPERLKFAFTSCQHWESGFFNGYPHMQQDDHDLVVHLGDYIYEYAGIDNRVRKHLGPEITSLDDYRLRYSQYRTDIGLQEMHRVAPWLVTWDDHEFDNNYANLVSEEDGISPETFLARRINAYQAYYEFMPLRRRSLPLGPDMKLYRACHFGRLAKFHVLDTRQYRTDQPNGDHQKPMEGKVFDQNATMLGTKQEYWLMRHLNASHSTWNVLAQQVMMAPLNRGTPEKPLYSMDQWPGYEVSRRRLLKYMHERRVPNPVVLTGDIHLNWVNDLQLDFQDPDSPIVGTELVGTAMSSGGNGGRGRNGIDGSAQAGFTGTSGLGIEV
;
A
#
# COMPACT_ATOMS: atom_id res chain seq x y z
N VAL A 1 -0.25 7.94 21.08
CA VAL A 1 0.83 8.88 21.47
C VAL A 1 2.02 8.62 20.56
N HIS A 2 2.54 9.69 19.93
CA HIS A 2 3.74 9.64 19.08
C HIS A 2 4.93 10.20 19.85
N VAL A 3 6.04 9.46 19.84
CA VAL A 3 7.30 9.89 20.44
C VAL A 3 8.36 9.84 19.35
N GLU A 4 8.98 10.97 19.04
CA GLU A 4 10.13 11.03 18.15
C GLU A 4 11.40 11.07 19.00
N VAL A 5 12.29 10.11 18.77
CA VAL A 5 13.56 10.00 19.45
C VAL A 5 14.67 10.44 18.48
N GLU A 6 15.45 11.42 18.90
CA GLU A 6 16.55 11.99 18.11
C GLU A 6 17.91 11.58 18.70
N GLY A 7 18.97 11.82 17.94
CA GLY A 7 20.35 11.55 18.39
C GLY A 7 20.74 10.06 18.40
N LEU A 8 19.95 9.19 17.76
CA LEU A 8 20.30 7.80 17.61
C LEU A 8 21.41 7.62 16.55
N GLU A 9 22.31 6.69 16.80
CA GLU A 9 23.34 6.32 15.82
C GLU A 9 22.70 5.59 14.63
N ALA A 10 23.26 5.76 13.43
CA ALA A 10 22.80 5.09 12.22
C ALA A 10 23.12 3.59 12.27
N GLU A 11 22.32 2.79 11.54
CA GLU A 11 22.51 1.35 11.35
C GLU A 11 22.60 0.53 12.66
N ARG A 12 21.81 0.94 13.63
CA ARG A 12 21.77 0.29 14.95
C ARG A 12 20.40 -0.22 15.32
N TRP A 13 20.36 -1.37 16.00
CA TRP A 13 19.20 -1.87 16.69
C TRP A 13 19.05 -1.18 18.04
N TYR A 14 17.81 -0.74 18.33
CA TYR A 14 17.41 -0.14 19.59
C TYR A 14 16.24 -0.91 20.17
N PHE A 15 16.20 -0.95 21.50
CA PHE A 15 15.10 -1.56 22.25
C PHE A 15 14.35 -0.46 22.99
N TYR A 16 13.03 -0.54 22.99
CA TYR A 16 12.19 0.46 23.63
C TYR A 16 11.05 -0.20 24.39
N ARG A 17 10.50 0.49 25.36
CA ARG A 17 9.24 0.17 26.02
C ARG A 17 8.59 1.45 26.50
N PHE A 18 7.27 1.39 26.64
CA PHE A 18 6.47 2.51 27.13
C PHE A 18 6.07 2.28 28.56
N HIS A 19 5.99 3.36 29.35
CA HIS A 19 5.48 3.37 30.70
C HIS A 19 4.32 4.37 30.78
N THR A 20 3.21 3.98 31.38
CA THR A 20 2.09 4.85 31.67
C THR A 20 1.47 4.50 33.03
N GLY A 21 1.67 5.36 34.01
CA GLY A 21 1.35 5.04 35.41
C GLY A 21 2.13 3.82 35.88
N SER A 22 1.41 2.78 36.34
CA SER A 22 1.98 1.49 36.78
C SER A 22 2.18 0.50 35.63
N GLU A 23 1.63 0.78 34.44
CA GLU A 23 1.65 -0.14 33.30
C GLU A 23 2.94 0.00 32.49
N VAL A 24 3.48 -1.12 32.06
CA VAL A 24 4.71 -1.21 31.26
C VAL A 24 4.44 -2.09 30.04
N SER A 25 4.72 -1.55 28.83
CA SER A 25 4.59 -2.34 27.61
C SER A 25 5.64 -3.46 27.52
N PRO A 26 5.40 -4.49 26.70
CA PRO A 26 6.46 -5.38 26.25
C PRO A 26 7.63 -4.58 25.64
N VAL A 27 8.83 -5.16 25.67
CA VAL A 27 9.99 -4.57 25.01
C VAL A 27 9.86 -4.72 23.50
N GLY A 28 9.83 -3.61 22.78
CA GLY A 28 9.92 -3.57 21.35
C GLY A 28 11.35 -3.34 20.87
N ARG A 29 11.64 -3.65 19.61
CA ARG A 29 12.90 -3.28 18.96
C ARG A 29 12.64 -2.54 17.66
N THR A 30 13.57 -1.69 17.28
CA THR A 30 13.57 -0.97 16.02
C THR A 30 14.99 -0.76 15.54
N ARG A 31 15.15 -0.48 14.26
CA ARG A 31 16.46 -0.23 13.66
C ARG A 31 16.49 1.14 13.00
N THR A 32 17.57 1.87 13.22
CA THR A 32 17.87 3.05 12.42
C THR A 32 18.45 2.64 11.06
N THR A 33 18.12 3.41 10.03
CA THR A 33 18.68 3.16 8.69
C THR A 33 20.16 3.51 8.64
N PRO A 34 20.95 2.89 7.74
CA PRO A 34 22.31 3.36 7.44
C PRO A 34 22.31 4.83 6.98
N GLU A 35 23.41 5.52 7.17
CA GLU A 35 23.58 6.88 6.65
C GLU A 35 23.47 6.89 5.12
N ARG A 36 22.98 7.99 4.55
CA ARG A 36 22.63 8.07 3.12
C ARG A 36 23.80 7.81 2.16
N HIS A 37 25.02 8.03 2.60
CA HIS A 37 26.22 7.82 1.78
C HIS A 37 26.82 6.41 1.93
N VAL A 38 26.39 5.64 2.91
CA VAL A 38 26.85 4.28 3.16
C VAL A 38 26.17 3.30 2.21
N MET A 39 26.92 2.32 1.70
CA MET A 39 26.38 1.18 0.95
C MET A 39 26.33 -0.03 1.88
N PRO A 40 25.16 -0.37 2.43
CA PRO A 40 25.03 -1.59 3.22
C PRO A 40 25.11 -2.83 2.33
N GLU A 41 25.51 -3.96 2.91
CA GLU A 41 25.68 -5.21 2.17
C GLU A 41 24.33 -5.78 1.70
N ARG A 42 23.30 -5.64 2.53
CA ARG A 42 21.94 -6.15 2.23
C ARG A 42 20.87 -5.34 2.95
N LEU A 43 19.65 -5.52 2.45
CA LEU A 43 18.40 -5.13 3.09
C LEU A 43 17.43 -6.30 2.98
N LYS A 44 16.96 -6.83 4.10
CA LYS A 44 15.90 -7.84 4.16
C LYS A 44 14.60 -7.17 4.63
N PHE A 45 13.60 -7.15 3.79
CA PHE A 45 12.30 -6.59 4.16
C PHE A 45 11.15 -7.49 3.69
N ALA A 46 10.03 -7.40 4.39
CA ALA A 46 8.78 -7.98 3.94
C ALA A 46 7.81 -6.88 3.55
N PHE A 47 6.91 -7.14 2.60
CA PHE A 47 5.77 -6.27 2.36
C PHE A 47 4.46 -7.06 2.43
N THR A 48 3.39 -6.38 2.83
CA THR A 48 2.07 -6.96 3.04
C THR A 48 0.98 -5.91 2.88
N SER A 49 -0.27 -6.35 2.71
CA SER A 49 -1.47 -5.52 2.63
C SER A 49 -2.73 -6.34 2.95
N CYS A 50 -3.88 -5.70 2.96
CA CYS A 50 -5.19 -6.32 2.84
C CYS A 50 -5.46 -7.37 3.93
N GLN A 51 -5.42 -6.93 5.19
CA GLN A 51 -5.60 -7.79 6.36
C GLN A 51 -7.04 -7.75 6.91
N HIS A 52 -8.03 -8.18 6.11
CA HIS A 52 -9.44 -8.15 6.51
C HIS A 52 -9.72 -9.05 7.72
N TRP A 53 -10.23 -8.45 8.81
CA TRP A 53 -10.44 -9.12 10.10
C TRP A 53 -11.35 -10.33 10.00
N GLU A 54 -12.44 -10.23 9.27
CA GLU A 54 -13.48 -11.26 9.22
C GLU A 54 -13.15 -12.43 8.29
N SER A 55 -12.19 -12.25 7.38
CA SER A 55 -11.86 -13.27 6.38
C SER A 55 -10.87 -14.32 6.86
N GLY A 56 -10.10 -14.04 7.93
CA GLY A 56 -9.13 -14.99 8.45
C GLY A 56 -8.31 -14.43 9.61
N PHE A 57 -7.42 -15.26 10.14
CA PHE A 57 -6.39 -14.84 11.07
C PHE A 57 -5.16 -14.33 10.31
N PHE A 58 -4.36 -13.46 10.93
CA PHE A 58 -3.17 -12.88 10.30
C PHE A 58 -1.95 -13.83 10.40
N ASN A 59 -2.12 -15.05 9.89
CA ASN A 59 -1.16 -16.14 10.04
C ASN A 59 0.19 -15.88 9.36
N GLY A 60 0.28 -14.92 8.45
CA GLY A 60 1.53 -14.52 7.83
C GLY A 60 2.51 -13.89 8.80
N TYR A 61 2.05 -13.12 9.79
CA TYR A 61 2.94 -12.42 10.72
C TYR A 61 3.82 -13.34 11.58
N PRO A 62 3.31 -14.42 12.18
CA PRO A 62 4.18 -15.39 12.88
C PRO A 62 5.29 -15.99 12.03
N HIS A 63 5.05 -16.17 10.73
CA HIS A 63 6.09 -16.63 9.79
C HIS A 63 7.09 -15.52 9.48
N MET A 64 6.62 -14.30 9.21
CA MET A 64 7.49 -13.14 8.97
C MET A 64 8.43 -12.86 10.15
N GLN A 65 7.98 -13.10 11.39
CA GLN A 65 8.81 -12.90 12.60
C GLN A 65 10.05 -13.79 12.64
N GLN A 66 10.00 -14.98 11.99
CA GLN A 66 11.11 -15.94 11.99
C GLN A 66 12.25 -15.49 11.05
N ASP A 67 11.98 -14.57 10.17
CA ASP A 67 12.90 -14.18 9.09
C ASP A 67 13.85 -13.02 9.44
N ASP A 68 13.71 -12.41 10.60
CA ASP A 68 14.53 -11.29 11.09
C ASP A 68 14.66 -10.14 10.10
N HIS A 69 13.54 -9.52 9.73
CA HIS A 69 13.48 -8.42 8.77
C HIS A 69 14.05 -7.11 9.33
N ASP A 70 14.75 -6.37 8.47
CA ASP A 70 15.18 -4.99 8.72
C ASP A 70 14.02 -3.99 8.69
N LEU A 71 12.95 -4.33 7.94
CA LEU A 71 11.81 -3.45 7.68
C LEU A 71 10.59 -4.26 7.28
N VAL A 72 9.41 -3.81 7.71
CA VAL A 72 8.11 -4.23 7.16
C VAL A 72 7.48 -3.07 6.41
N VAL A 73 7.02 -3.31 5.19
CA VAL A 73 6.27 -2.35 4.38
C VAL A 73 4.81 -2.78 4.33
N HIS A 74 3.90 -1.93 4.81
CA HIS A 74 2.46 -2.17 4.72
C HIS A 74 1.83 -1.23 3.70
N LEU A 75 1.20 -1.80 2.69
CA LEU A 75 0.74 -1.07 1.51
C LEU A 75 -0.74 -0.64 1.56
N GLY A 76 -1.37 -0.75 2.72
CA GLY A 76 -2.76 -0.36 2.92
C GLY A 76 -3.71 -1.52 3.21
N ASP A 77 -4.98 -1.19 3.44
CA ASP A 77 -5.99 -2.10 3.96
C ASP A 77 -5.58 -2.73 5.30
N TYR A 78 -5.03 -1.88 6.17
CA TYR A 78 -4.69 -2.28 7.53
C TYR A 78 -5.93 -2.53 8.38
N ILE A 79 -7.01 -1.81 8.11
CA ILE A 79 -8.36 -2.07 8.63
C ILE A 79 -9.35 -2.10 7.47
N TYR A 80 -10.58 -2.54 7.74
CA TYR A 80 -11.72 -2.46 6.83
C TYR A 80 -12.89 -1.80 7.53
N GLU A 81 -13.60 -0.90 6.83
CA GLU A 81 -14.66 -0.05 7.37
C GLU A 81 -15.98 -0.77 7.60
N TYR A 82 -16.21 -1.87 6.93
CA TYR A 82 -17.51 -2.56 6.87
C TYR A 82 -18.09 -2.96 8.22
N ALA A 83 -19.42 -3.00 8.29
CA ALA A 83 -20.17 -3.57 9.42
C ALA A 83 -19.81 -5.04 9.63
N GLY A 84 -19.96 -5.50 10.87
CA GLY A 84 -19.72 -6.91 11.22
C GLY A 84 -20.73 -7.86 10.58
N ILE A 85 -20.26 -8.94 9.96
CA ILE A 85 -21.06 -9.99 9.31
C ILE A 85 -21.03 -11.26 10.16
N ASP A 86 -22.23 -11.86 10.37
CA ASP A 86 -22.34 -13.11 11.10
C ASP A 86 -21.75 -14.31 10.32
N ASN A 87 -21.33 -15.33 11.04
CA ASN A 87 -20.76 -16.57 10.48
C ASN A 87 -19.43 -16.38 9.72
N ARG A 88 -18.68 -15.33 10.03
CA ARG A 88 -17.31 -15.16 9.60
C ARG A 88 -16.32 -15.77 10.59
N VAL A 89 -15.04 -15.90 10.21
CA VAL A 89 -13.96 -16.43 11.08
C VAL A 89 -13.82 -15.59 12.35
N ARG A 90 -13.88 -14.28 12.19
CA ARG A 90 -13.97 -13.27 13.25
C ARG A 90 -15.05 -12.27 12.83
N LYS A 91 -15.53 -11.44 13.75
CA LYS A 91 -16.56 -10.45 13.44
C LYS A 91 -16.06 -9.04 13.80
N HIS A 92 -16.29 -8.09 12.91
CA HIS A 92 -16.12 -6.68 13.24
C HIS A 92 -17.07 -6.25 14.35
N LEU A 93 -16.59 -5.39 15.23
CA LEU A 93 -17.42 -4.75 16.25
C LEU A 93 -18.16 -3.55 15.64
N GLY A 94 -19.46 -3.50 15.85
CA GLY A 94 -20.29 -2.37 15.45
C GLY A 94 -20.71 -2.33 13.97
N PRO A 95 -21.34 -1.21 13.56
CA PRO A 95 -21.73 -0.94 12.19
C PRO A 95 -20.52 -0.58 11.33
N GLU A 96 -20.77 -0.18 10.09
CA GLU A 96 -19.78 0.52 9.29
C GLU A 96 -19.27 1.76 10.02
N ILE A 97 -17.96 1.96 9.97
CA ILE A 97 -17.31 3.00 10.77
C ILE A 97 -17.33 4.35 10.05
N THR A 98 -17.76 5.40 10.76
CA THR A 98 -17.82 6.75 10.21
C THR A 98 -17.32 7.81 11.20
N SER A 99 -17.53 7.59 12.51
CA SER A 99 -17.04 8.50 13.54
C SER A 99 -15.60 8.22 13.94
N LEU A 100 -14.95 9.19 14.55
CA LEU A 100 -13.57 9.02 15.05
C LEU A 100 -13.47 7.88 16.07
N ASP A 101 -14.46 7.72 16.94
CA ASP A 101 -14.47 6.66 17.94
C ASP A 101 -14.70 5.28 17.31
N ASP A 102 -15.48 5.18 16.23
CA ASP A 102 -15.63 3.93 15.46
C ASP A 102 -14.30 3.52 14.83
N TYR A 103 -13.60 4.45 14.18
CA TYR A 103 -12.27 4.19 13.60
C TYR A 103 -11.27 3.75 14.69
N ARG A 104 -11.23 4.43 15.84
CA ARG A 104 -10.38 4.04 16.96
C ARG A 104 -10.70 2.66 17.50
N LEU A 105 -11.98 2.32 17.63
CA LEU A 105 -12.43 0.99 18.03
C LEU A 105 -11.99 -0.07 17.02
N ARG A 106 -12.14 0.20 15.72
CA ARG A 106 -11.73 -0.70 14.64
C ARG A 106 -10.22 -0.95 14.66
N TYR A 107 -9.39 0.09 14.76
CA TYR A 107 -7.95 -0.07 14.92
C TYR A 107 -7.60 -0.85 16.19
N SER A 108 -8.25 -0.55 17.30
CA SER A 108 -8.04 -1.26 18.55
C SER A 108 -8.38 -2.74 18.43
N GLN A 109 -9.49 -3.07 17.74
CA GLN A 109 -9.88 -4.45 17.47
C GLN A 109 -8.80 -5.18 16.67
N TYR A 110 -8.32 -4.63 15.58
CA TYR A 110 -7.25 -5.24 14.77
C TYR A 110 -5.96 -5.42 15.57
N ARG A 111 -5.64 -4.46 16.43
CA ARG A 111 -4.49 -4.51 17.32
C ARG A 111 -4.60 -5.57 18.45
N THR A 112 -5.75 -6.25 18.59
CA THR A 112 -5.85 -7.43 19.50
C THR A 112 -5.25 -8.70 18.90
N ASP A 113 -4.95 -8.73 17.59
CA ASP A 113 -4.26 -9.86 16.97
C ASP A 113 -2.81 -9.95 17.46
N ILE A 114 -2.47 -11.09 18.07
CA ILE A 114 -1.17 -11.29 18.73
C ILE A 114 -0.03 -11.30 17.69
N GLY A 115 -0.25 -11.92 16.52
CA GLY A 115 0.75 -11.97 15.45
C GLY A 115 1.10 -10.57 14.95
N LEU A 116 0.08 -9.72 14.76
CA LEU A 116 0.25 -8.34 14.36
C LEU A 116 0.97 -7.50 15.44
N GLN A 117 0.60 -7.65 16.71
CA GLN A 117 1.28 -6.97 17.83
C GLN A 117 2.77 -7.32 17.85
N GLU A 118 3.08 -8.62 17.80
CA GLU A 118 4.44 -9.10 17.83
C GLU A 118 5.26 -8.62 16.62
N MET A 119 4.66 -8.60 15.42
CA MET A 119 5.36 -8.09 14.23
C MET A 119 5.67 -6.59 14.34
N HIS A 120 4.76 -5.80 14.91
CA HIS A 120 5.05 -4.40 15.26
C HIS A 120 6.14 -4.25 16.31
N ARG A 121 6.23 -5.20 17.23
CA ARG A 121 7.20 -5.19 18.31
C ARG A 121 8.63 -5.50 17.84
N VAL A 122 8.79 -6.35 16.82
CA VAL A 122 10.10 -6.91 16.44
C VAL A 122 10.77 -6.23 15.25
N ALA A 123 10.08 -5.41 14.49
CA ALA A 123 10.63 -4.72 13.32
C ALA A 123 10.08 -3.29 13.16
N PRO A 124 10.84 -2.36 12.55
CA PRO A 124 10.31 -1.08 12.13
C PRO A 124 9.34 -1.24 10.94
N TRP A 125 8.35 -0.32 10.85
CA TRP A 125 7.33 -0.35 9.81
C TRP A 125 7.35 0.90 8.94
N LEU A 126 7.19 0.70 7.64
CA LEU A 126 6.95 1.75 6.66
C LEU A 126 5.53 1.53 6.11
N VAL A 127 4.61 2.42 6.45
CA VAL A 127 3.18 2.23 6.19
C VAL A 127 2.65 3.25 5.18
N THR A 128 1.70 2.85 4.38
CA THR A 128 0.77 3.71 3.65
C THR A 128 -0.64 3.15 3.81
N TRP A 129 -1.65 3.95 3.56
CA TRP A 129 -3.03 3.48 3.47
C TRP A 129 -3.38 3.05 2.06
N ASP A 130 -4.54 2.37 1.94
CA ASP A 130 -5.28 2.24 0.69
C ASP A 130 -6.69 2.86 0.88
N ASP A 131 -7.72 2.30 0.35
CA ASP A 131 -9.09 2.81 0.45
C ASP A 131 -9.77 2.43 1.77
N HIS A 132 -9.67 1.19 2.21
CA HIS A 132 -10.39 0.67 3.36
C HIS A 132 -10.03 1.29 4.72
N GLU A 133 -8.94 2.03 4.80
CA GLU A 133 -8.67 2.88 5.96
C GLU A 133 -9.63 4.07 6.05
N PHE A 134 -10.39 4.34 4.99
CA PHE A 134 -11.38 5.42 4.94
C PHE A 134 -12.71 4.96 4.33
N ASP A 135 -12.75 4.66 3.01
CA ASP A 135 -13.96 4.34 2.25
C ASP A 135 -13.59 3.62 0.95
N ASN A 136 -14.22 2.46 0.68
CA ASN A 136 -13.88 1.60 -0.47
C ASN A 136 -13.78 2.42 -1.77
N ASN A 137 -12.75 2.15 -2.55
CA ASN A 137 -12.46 2.74 -3.86
C ASN A 137 -12.54 4.27 -3.96
N TYR A 138 -12.50 5.01 -2.85
CA TYR A 138 -12.63 6.46 -2.90
C TYR A 138 -11.57 7.13 -3.77
N ALA A 139 -11.98 8.22 -4.41
CA ALA A 139 -11.10 9.06 -5.20
C ALA A 139 -11.13 10.51 -4.67
N ASN A 140 -10.08 10.90 -3.95
CA ASN A 140 -9.98 12.24 -3.34
C ASN A 140 -11.20 12.56 -2.44
N LEU A 141 -12.16 13.36 -2.92
CA LEU A 141 -13.38 13.75 -2.20
C LEU A 141 -14.64 13.08 -2.77
N VAL A 142 -14.47 12.03 -3.55
CA VAL A 142 -15.56 11.28 -4.17
C VAL A 142 -15.64 9.91 -3.54
N SER A 143 -16.80 9.56 -2.95
CA SER A 143 -17.14 8.21 -2.54
C SER A 143 -17.59 7.40 -3.75
N GLU A 144 -17.41 6.08 -3.72
CA GLU A 144 -18.05 5.20 -4.71
C GLU A 144 -19.56 5.05 -4.47
N GLU A 145 -20.03 5.37 -3.27
CA GLU A 145 -21.44 5.27 -2.89
C GLU A 145 -22.24 6.48 -3.34
N ASP A 146 -23.34 6.20 -4.07
CA ASP A 146 -24.26 7.24 -4.50
C ASP A 146 -24.96 7.93 -3.32
N GLY A 147 -25.09 9.23 -3.42
CA GLY A 147 -25.88 10.04 -2.47
C GLY A 147 -25.16 10.46 -1.19
N ILE A 148 -23.89 10.14 -1.02
CA ILE A 148 -23.09 10.68 0.08
C ILE A 148 -22.79 12.16 -0.19
N SER A 149 -23.21 13.04 0.76
CA SER A 149 -22.92 14.46 0.61
C SER A 149 -21.43 14.76 0.79
N PRO A 150 -20.87 15.75 0.07
CA PRO A 150 -19.48 16.15 0.24
C PRO A 150 -19.11 16.49 1.68
N GLU A 151 -20.02 17.10 2.43
CA GLU A 151 -19.81 17.48 3.83
C GLU A 151 -19.70 16.23 4.72
N THR A 152 -20.60 15.26 4.53
CA THR A 152 -20.58 13.99 5.28
C THR A 152 -19.30 13.21 4.97
N PHE A 153 -18.94 13.14 3.69
CA PHE A 153 -17.73 12.45 3.25
C PHE A 153 -16.46 13.10 3.81
N LEU A 154 -16.40 14.44 3.80
CA LEU A 154 -15.29 15.19 4.34
C LEU A 154 -15.15 15.00 5.86
N ALA A 155 -16.25 14.99 6.60
CA ALA A 155 -16.24 14.73 8.03
C ALA A 155 -15.73 13.32 8.35
N ARG A 156 -16.19 12.30 7.62
CA ARG A 156 -15.68 10.91 7.72
C ARG A 156 -14.19 10.84 7.42
N ARG A 157 -13.70 11.52 6.37
CA ARG A 157 -12.29 11.58 6.00
C ARG A 157 -11.41 12.16 7.11
N ILE A 158 -11.84 13.25 7.76
CA ILE A 158 -11.14 13.84 8.91
C ILE A 158 -10.97 12.81 10.03
N ASN A 159 -12.04 12.09 10.36
CA ASN A 159 -12.06 11.07 11.39
C ASN A 159 -11.10 9.90 11.06
N ALA A 160 -11.19 9.39 9.83
CA ALA A 160 -10.34 8.31 9.34
C ALA A 160 -8.86 8.67 9.39
N TYR A 161 -8.49 9.84 8.89
CA TYR A 161 -7.09 10.29 8.83
C TYR A 161 -6.52 10.57 10.22
N GLN A 162 -7.33 11.14 11.12
CA GLN A 162 -6.95 11.32 12.50
C GLN A 162 -6.67 9.97 13.18
N ALA A 163 -7.58 9.01 13.05
CA ALA A 163 -7.39 7.67 13.62
C ALA A 163 -6.18 6.95 13.02
N TYR A 164 -5.99 7.02 11.69
CA TYR A 164 -4.82 6.45 11.04
C TYR A 164 -3.53 7.00 11.62
N TYR A 165 -3.44 8.33 11.76
CA TYR A 165 -2.27 8.94 12.39
C TYR A 165 -2.06 8.45 13.82
N GLU A 166 -3.12 8.35 14.62
CA GLU A 166 -3.03 7.93 16.02
C GLU A 166 -2.48 6.50 16.19
N PHE A 167 -2.81 5.59 15.26
CA PHE A 167 -2.49 4.17 15.37
C PHE A 167 -1.27 3.74 14.56
N MET A 168 -0.83 4.52 13.56
CA MET A 168 0.28 4.16 12.68
C MET A 168 1.61 4.77 13.13
N PRO A 169 2.76 4.08 12.89
CA PRO A 169 4.08 4.57 13.28
C PRO A 169 4.55 5.68 12.33
N LEU A 170 3.89 6.81 12.40
CA LEU A 170 4.15 7.98 11.56
C LEU A 170 4.89 9.07 12.33
N ARG A 171 5.63 9.89 11.61
CA ARG A 171 6.28 11.06 12.16
C ARG A 171 5.33 12.27 12.19
N ARG A 172 5.63 13.24 13.04
CA ARG A 172 4.86 14.48 13.20
C ARG A 172 4.60 15.23 11.89
N ARG A 173 5.48 15.11 10.91
CA ARG A 173 5.28 15.68 9.57
C ARG A 173 4.06 15.16 8.81
N SER A 174 3.52 14.01 9.23
CA SER A 174 2.29 13.41 8.69
C SER A 174 1.08 13.68 9.59
N LEU A 175 1.17 14.59 10.57
CA LEU A 175 0.02 14.98 11.37
C LEU A 175 -1.07 15.54 10.46
N PRO A 176 -2.32 15.04 10.53
CA PRO A 176 -3.42 15.55 9.74
C PRO A 176 -3.70 17.03 10.02
N LEU A 177 -4.03 17.76 8.97
CA LEU A 177 -4.49 19.15 9.05
C LEU A 177 -5.91 19.20 8.47
N GLY A 178 -6.91 18.91 9.31
CA GLY A 178 -8.29 18.71 8.86
C GLY A 178 -8.39 17.50 7.93
N PRO A 179 -8.93 17.67 6.71
CA PRO A 179 -9.12 16.57 5.77
C PRO A 179 -7.85 16.16 5.01
N ASP A 180 -6.74 16.85 5.23
CA ASP A 180 -5.51 16.64 4.48
C ASP A 180 -4.43 16.01 5.36
N MET A 181 -3.76 15.00 4.82
CA MET A 181 -2.65 14.34 5.48
C MET A 181 -1.54 14.05 4.48
N LYS A 182 -0.35 14.62 4.71
CA LYS A 182 0.79 14.32 3.84
C LYS A 182 1.40 12.98 4.20
N LEU A 183 0.99 11.93 3.52
CA LEU A 183 1.48 10.58 3.75
C LEU A 183 2.64 10.20 2.83
N TYR A 184 2.62 10.64 1.56
CA TYR A 184 3.71 10.33 0.62
C TYR A 184 5.05 10.92 1.07
N ARG A 185 6.07 10.07 1.04
CA ARG A 185 7.40 10.38 1.56
C ARG A 185 8.48 9.50 0.95
N ALA A 186 9.75 9.89 1.11
CA ALA A 186 10.88 9.04 0.78
C ALA A 186 11.61 8.60 2.05
N CYS A 187 12.05 7.34 2.06
CA CYS A 187 12.88 6.74 3.09
C CYS A 187 14.12 6.12 2.43
N HIS A 188 15.29 6.33 3.00
CA HIS A 188 16.54 5.80 2.48
C HIS A 188 17.05 4.67 3.38
N PHE A 189 17.54 3.60 2.75
CA PHE A 189 18.34 2.59 3.40
C PHE A 189 19.76 2.66 2.81
N GLY A 190 20.54 3.60 3.30
CA GLY A 190 21.82 3.96 2.74
C GLY A 190 21.73 4.34 1.25
N ARG A 191 22.70 3.89 0.47
CA ARG A 191 22.71 3.95 -1.00
C ARG A 191 22.09 2.72 -1.65
N LEU A 192 21.81 1.66 -0.89
CA LEU A 192 21.27 0.42 -1.43
C LEU A 192 19.84 0.61 -1.94
N ALA A 193 18.94 1.17 -1.13
CA ALA A 193 17.55 1.32 -1.51
C ALA A 193 16.97 2.67 -1.09
N LYS A 194 16.07 3.19 -1.93
CA LYS A 194 15.25 4.36 -1.63
C LYS A 194 13.79 4.01 -1.88
N PHE A 195 13.02 4.02 -0.80
CA PHE A 195 11.59 3.83 -0.84
C PHE A 195 10.88 5.15 -1.12
N HIS A 196 10.03 5.16 -2.12
CA HIS A 196 9.08 6.22 -2.45
C HIS A 196 7.70 5.71 -2.05
N VAL A 197 7.26 6.05 -0.85
CA VAL A 197 5.91 5.70 -0.36
C VAL A 197 4.92 6.63 -1.01
N LEU A 198 3.95 6.08 -1.71
CA LEU A 198 2.94 6.82 -2.46
C LEU A 198 1.57 6.75 -1.80
N ASP A 199 0.71 7.64 -2.20
CA ASP A 199 -0.69 7.72 -1.86
C ASP A 199 -1.49 7.82 -3.16
N THR A 200 -2.12 6.73 -3.56
CA THR A 200 -2.88 6.63 -4.81
C THR A 200 -4.37 6.90 -4.62
N ARG A 201 -4.80 7.32 -3.43
CA ARG A 201 -6.21 7.56 -3.11
C ARG A 201 -6.53 9.05 -2.89
N GLN A 202 -5.81 9.72 -2.00
CA GLN A 202 -6.14 11.08 -1.57
C GLN A 202 -6.09 12.14 -2.67
N TYR A 203 -5.26 11.94 -3.69
CA TYR A 203 -4.94 12.98 -4.68
C TYR A 203 -5.40 12.65 -6.09
N ARG A 204 -5.94 11.45 -6.31
CA ARG A 204 -6.37 11.02 -7.64
C ARG A 204 -7.64 11.75 -8.09
N THR A 205 -7.81 11.90 -9.37
CA THR A 205 -9.11 12.24 -9.94
C THR A 205 -10.06 11.07 -9.78
N ASP A 206 -11.35 11.32 -9.82
CA ASP A 206 -12.35 10.28 -9.90
C ASP A 206 -12.05 9.30 -11.05
N GLN A 207 -12.45 8.04 -10.93
CA GLN A 207 -12.19 7.01 -11.93
C GLN A 207 -12.80 7.42 -13.28
N PRO A 208 -11.97 7.63 -14.33
CA PRO A 208 -12.42 8.32 -15.53
C PRO A 208 -13.61 7.66 -16.26
N ASN A 209 -13.74 6.34 -16.17
CA ASN A 209 -14.85 5.59 -16.75
C ASN A 209 -15.78 4.97 -15.70
N GLY A 210 -15.76 5.50 -14.45
CA GLY A 210 -16.45 4.91 -13.30
C GLY A 210 -15.68 3.73 -12.72
N ASP A 211 -16.07 3.32 -11.53
CA ASP A 211 -15.37 2.31 -10.75
C ASP A 211 -15.86 0.90 -11.11
N HIS A 212 -15.37 0.31 -12.15
CA HIS A 212 -15.66 -1.08 -12.52
C HIS A 212 -14.63 -1.60 -13.53
N GLN A 213 -14.81 -2.84 -13.95
CA GLN A 213 -14.06 -3.40 -15.07
C GLN A 213 -14.62 -2.88 -16.40
N LYS A 214 -13.79 -2.17 -17.15
CA LYS A 214 -14.14 -1.54 -18.43
C LYS A 214 -13.03 -1.77 -19.46
N PRO A 215 -13.35 -1.63 -20.78
CA PRO A 215 -12.31 -1.50 -21.78
C PRO A 215 -11.43 -0.28 -21.51
N MET A 216 -10.15 -0.38 -21.90
CA MET A 216 -9.21 0.75 -21.83
C MET A 216 -9.45 1.68 -23.00
N GLU A 217 -10.48 2.53 -22.90
CA GLU A 217 -10.93 3.45 -23.94
C GLU A 217 -11.49 4.75 -23.36
N GLY A 218 -11.74 5.73 -24.21
CA GLY A 218 -12.40 6.97 -23.84
C GLY A 218 -11.63 7.78 -22.79
N LYS A 219 -12.25 8.00 -21.62
CA LYS A 219 -11.74 8.89 -20.59
C LYS A 219 -10.47 8.40 -19.87
N VAL A 220 -10.08 7.14 -19.99
CA VAL A 220 -8.78 6.68 -19.45
C VAL A 220 -7.59 7.40 -20.10
N PHE A 221 -7.82 7.97 -21.28
CA PHE A 221 -6.85 8.79 -22.02
C PHE A 221 -6.99 10.31 -21.79
N ASP A 222 -7.81 10.73 -20.81
CA ASP A 222 -7.91 12.14 -20.44
C ASP A 222 -6.57 12.63 -19.86
N GLN A 223 -6.07 13.73 -20.43
CA GLN A 223 -4.81 14.35 -20.03
C GLN A 223 -4.85 14.92 -18.60
N ASN A 224 -6.04 15.19 -18.08
CA ASN A 224 -6.26 15.70 -16.73
C ASN A 224 -6.43 14.59 -15.69
N ALA A 225 -6.68 13.35 -16.14
CA ALA A 225 -6.78 12.22 -15.21
C ALA A 225 -5.41 11.93 -14.57
N THR A 226 -5.39 11.82 -13.26
CA THR A 226 -4.17 11.57 -12.50
C THR A 226 -4.39 10.61 -11.35
N MET A 227 -3.47 9.68 -11.17
CA MET A 227 -3.43 8.75 -10.02
C MET A 227 -2.81 9.41 -8.79
N LEU A 228 -1.82 10.26 -8.96
CA LEU A 228 -1.02 10.81 -7.84
C LEU A 228 -1.32 12.28 -7.54
N GLY A 229 -2.09 12.95 -8.40
CA GLY A 229 -2.21 14.40 -8.37
C GLY A 229 -0.89 15.10 -8.72
N THR A 230 -1.00 16.33 -9.22
CA THR A 230 0.16 17.08 -9.76
C THR A 230 1.29 17.26 -8.76
N LYS A 231 0.97 17.55 -7.49
CA LYS A 231 1.99 17.84 -6.47
C LYS A 231 2.82 16.60 -6.12
N GLN A 232 2.16 15.46 -5.91
CA GLN A 232 2.84 14.21 -5.58
C GLN A 232 3.61 13.66 -6.79
N GLU A 233 3.03 13.70 -7.99
CA GLU A 233 3.69 13.25 -9.21
C GLU A 233 4.98 14.05 -9.46
N TYR A 234 4.93 15.38 -9.36
CA TYR A 234 6.12 16.22 -9.48
C TYR A 234 7.17 15.92 -8.41
N TRP A 235 6.72 15.72 -7.16
CA TRP A 235 7.60 15.33 -6.06
C TRP A 235 8.28 13.98 -6.36
N LEU A 236 7.53 12.97 -6.82
CA LEU A 236 8.06 11.65 -7.17
C LEU A 236 9.10 11.76 -8.28
N MET A 237 8.77 12.43 -9.37
CA MET A 237 9.68 12.60 -10.50
C MET A 237 11.00 13.29 -10.09
N ARG A 238 10.95 14.33 -9.27
CA ARG A 238 12.14 14.97 -8.72
C ARG A 238 12.97 14.02 -7.87
N HIS A 239 12.32 13.24 -7.02
CA HIS A 239 12.99 12.29 -6.12
C HIS A 239 13.62 11.11 -6.87
N LEU A 240 13.01 10.65 -7.94
CA LEU A 240 13.56 9.64 -8.84
C LEU A 240 14.77 10.18 -9.61
N ASN A 241 14.64 11.36 -10.22
CA ASN A 241 15.74 12.00 -10.96
C ASN A 241 16.97 12.31 -10.09
N ALA A 242 16.77 12.63 -8.83
CA ALA A 242 17.84 12.92 -7.86
C ALA A 242 18.30 11.68 -7.07
N SER A 243 17.88 10.49 -7.47
CA SER A 243 18.24 9.27 -6.75
C SER A 243 19.60 8.74 -7.21
N HIS A 244 20.45 8.45 -6.24
CA HIS A 244 21.71 7.75 -6.42
C HIS A 244 21.69 6.36 -5.74
N SER A 245 20.51 5.90 -5.33
CA SER A 245 20.36 4.56 -4.75
C SER A 245 20.38 3.49 -5.82
N THR A 246 20.91 2.32 -5.47
CA THR A 246 20.92 1.15 -6.38
C THR A 246 19.50 0.76 -6.78
N TRP A 247 18.59 0.70 -5.81
CA TRP A 247 17.19 0.34 -6.03
C TRP A 247 16.26 1.51 -5.71
N ASN A 248 15.31 1.77 -6.59
CA ASN A 248 14.24 2.75 -6.38
C ASN A 248 12.92 1.98 -6.21
N VAL A 249 12.43 1.88 -4.98
CA VAL A 249 11.26 1.12 -4.62
C VAL A 249 10.05 2.06 -4.50
N LEU A 250 9.05 1.90 -5.36
CA LEU A 250 7.78 2.60 -5.27
C LEU A 250 6.82 1.72 -4.45
N ALA A 251 6.58 2.08 -3.20
CA ALA A 251 5.64 1.39 -2.32
C ALA A 251 4.27 2.07 -2.48
N GLN A 252 3.33 1.38 -3.12
CA GLN A 252 2.04 1.93 -3.52
C GLN A 252 0.94 0.87 -3.45
N GLN A 253 -0.30 1.24 -3.69
CA GLN A 253 -1.47 0.45 -3.41
C GLN A 253 -1.89 -0.40 -4.60
N VAL A 254 -2.28 0.23 -5.71
CA VAL A 254 -3.04 -0.35 -6.81
C VAL A 254 -2.15 -0.82 -7.97
N MET A 255 -2.55 -1.89 -8.66
CA MET A 255 -1.74 -2.54 -9.68
C MET A 255 -1.44 -1.64 -10.87
N MET A 256 -0.15 -1.58 -11.26
CA MET A 256 0.32 -0.74 -12.36
C MET A 256 0.25 -1.45 -13.70
N ALA A 257 0.63 -2.71 -13.78
CA ALA A 257 0.51 -3.50 -14.98
C ALA A 257 -0.96 -3.76 -15.34
N PRO A 258 -1.34 -3.73 -16.62
CA PRO A 258 -2.72 -3.97 -17.03
C PRO A 258 -3.05 -5.47 -16.96
N LEU A 259 -3.89 -5.85 -16.01
CA LEU A 259 -4.41 -7.22 -15.90
C LEU A 259 -5.74 -7.31 -16.64
N ASN A 260 -5.77 -8.04 -17.74
CA ASN A 260 -7.01 -8.32 -18.46
C ASN A 260 -7.92 -9.27 -17.65
N ARG A 261 -9.09 -8.78 -17.27
CA ARG A 261 -10.15 -9.51 -16.57
C ARG A 261 -11.25 -10.00 -17.51
N GLY A 262 -11.19 -9.62 -18.79
CA GLY A 262 -12.10 -10.06 -19.85
C GLY A 262 -11.51 -11.20 -20.68
N THR A 263 -11.99 -11.31 -21.93
CA THR A 263 -11.40 -12.24 -22.91
C THR A 263 -10.38 -11.54 -23.78
N PRO A 264 -9.53 -12.27 -24.52
CA PRO A 264 -8.59 -11.64 -25.46
C PRO A 264 -9.29 -10.72 -26.49
N GLU A 265 -10.53 -11.08 -26.92
CA GLU A 265 -11.30 -10.32 -27.91
C GLU A 265 -12.06 -9.14 -27.28
N LYS A 266 -12.31 -9.19 -25.98
CA LYS A 266 -13.01 -8.14 -25.21
C LYS A 266 -12.28 -7.92 -23.90
N PRO A 267 -11.11 -7.28 -23.95
CA PRO A 267 -10.32 -7.05 -22.75
C PRO A 267 -11.01 -6.04 -21.81
N LEU A 268 -11.00 -6.35 -20.53
CA LEU A 268 -11.53 -5.53 -19.46
C LEU A 268 -10.46 -5.31 -18.39
N TYR A 269 -10.37 -4.09 -17.89
CA TYR A 269 -9.40 -3.68 -16.88
C TYR A 269 -10.10 -2.97 -15.74
N SER A 270 -9.58 -3.11 -14.53
CA SER A 270 -10.08 -2.34 -13.39
C SER A 270 -9.80 -0.85 -13.59
N MET A 271 -10.84 -0.04 -13.53
CA MET A 271 -10.72 1.42 -13.65
C MET A 271 -10.23 2.05 -12.34
N ASP A 272 -10.28 1.34 -11.24
CA ASP A 272 -9.74 1.75 -9.95
C ASP A 272 -8.21 1.68 -9.88
N GLN A 273 -7.60 0.91 -10.79
CA GLN A 273 -6.15 0.72 -10.89
C GLN A 273 -5.51 1.60 -11.97
N TRP A 274 -4.19 1.55 -12.12
CA TRP A 274 -3.48 2.38 -13.10
C TRP A 274 -3.97 2.29 -14.55
N PRO A 275 -4.50 1.15 -15.05
CA PRO A 275 -5.14 1.12 -16.37
C PRO A 275 -6.30 2.11 -16.55
N GLY A 276 -7.02 2.46 -15.48
CA GLY A 276 -8.02 3.53 -15.48
C GLY A 276 -7.44 4.94 -15.67
N TYR A 277 -6.14 5.11 -15.41
CA TYR A 277 -5.41 6.37 -15.48
C TYR A 277 -4.22 6.26 -16.45
N GLU A 278 -4.48 5.77 -17.64
CA GLU A 278 -3.47 5.36 -18.62
C GLU A 278 -2.46 6.47 -18.95
N VAL A 279 -2.93 7.71 -19.11
CA VAL A 279 -2.03 8.84 -19.39
C VAL A 279 -1.07 9.12 -18.25
N SER A 280 -1.55 9.03 -17.00
CA SER A 280 -0.72 9.19 -15.81
C SER A 280 0.31 8.07 -15.71
N ARG A 281 -0.10 6.82 -15.95
CA ARG A 281 0.78 5.65 -15.97
C ARG A 281 1.88 5.80 -17.03
N ARG A 282 1.52 6.04 -18.28
CA ARG A 282 2.48 6.22 -19.38
C ARG A 282 3.46 7.36 -19.12
N ARG A 283 2.99 8.45 -18.55
CA ARG A 283 3.84 9.59 -18.19
C ARG A 283 4.90 9.22 -17.16
N LEU A 284 4.54 8.47 -16.13
CA LEU A 284 5.47 8.00 -15.10
C LEU A 284 6.49 7.00 -15.68
N LEU A 285 6.03 5.99 -16.41
CA LEU A 285 6.90 4.98 -17.02
C LEU A 285 7.87 5.62 -18.03
N LYS A 286 7.37 6.51 -18.88
CA LYS A 286 8.19 7.27 -19.81
C LYS A 286 9.26 8.10 -19.11
N TYR A 287 8.88 8.78 -18.03
CA TYR A 287 9.83 9.55 -17.23
C TYR A 287 10.95 8.67 -16.65
N MET A 288 10.60 7.53 -16.06
CA MET A 288 11.59 6.59 -15.52
C MET A 288 12.53 6.07 -16.60
N HIS A 289 12.01 5.74 -17.77
CA HIS A 289 12.80 5.30 -18.93
C HIS A 289 13.76 6.38 -19.43
N GLU A 290 13.25 7.58 -19.74
CA GLU A 290 14.05 8.69 -20.28
C GLU A 290 15.12 9.19 -19.31
N ARG A 291 14.83 9.16 -18.00
CA ARG A 291 15.78 9.53 -16.95
C ARG A 291 16.70 8.38 -16.53
N ARG A 292 16.51 7.19 -17.09
CA ARG A 292 17.29 5.99 -16.74
C ARG A 292 17.34 5.79 -15.23
N VAL A 293 16.17 5.85 -14.59
CA VAL A 293 16.06 5.64 -13.15
C VAL A 293 16.65 4.27 -12.79
N PRO A 294 17.61 4.18 -11.84
CA PRO A 294 18.24 2.91 -11.52
C PRO A 294 17.26 1.92 -10.88
N ASN A 295 17.17 0.72 -11.46
CA ASN A 295 16.45 -0.44 -10.93
C ASN A 295 15.10 -0.09 -10.25
N PRO A 296 14.09 0.40 -10.99
CA PRO A 296 12.77 0.66 -10.42
C PRO A 296 12.06 -0.64 -10.08
N VAL A 297 11.57 -0.73 -8.85
CA VAL A 297 10.71 -1.82 -8.37
C VAL A 297 9.44 -1.21 -7.80
N VAL A 298 8.28 -1.71 -8.21
CA VAL A 298 6.98 -1.30 -7.68
C VAL A 298 6.46 -2.40 -6.78
N LEU A 299 6.12 -2.06 -5.54
CA LEU A 299 5.43 -2.94 -4.60
C LEU A 299 3.95 -2.56 -4.59
N THR A 300 3.09 -3.54 -4.74
CA THR A 300 1.65 -3.37 -4.91
C THR A 300 0.86 -4.33 -4.02
N GLY A 301 -0.31 -3.90 -3.53
CA GLY A 301 -1.29 -4.66 -2.76
C GLY A 301 -2.63 -4.78 -3.49
N ASP A 302 -3.74 -4.49 -2.81
CA ASP A 302 -5.11 -4.27 -3.28
C ASP A 302 -5.80 -5.51 -3.91
N ILE A 303 -5.23 -6.13 -4.92
CA ILE A 303 -5.94 -7.13 -5.73
C ILE A 303 -6.06 -8.53 -5.12
N HIS A 304 -5.48 -8.75 -3.94
CA HIS A 304 -5.51 -10.02 -3.19
C HIS A 304 -4.93 -11.24 -3.94
N LEU A 305 -4.03 -11.00 -4.89
CA LEU A 305 -3.36 -12.01 -5.71
C LEU A 305 -1.87 -11.71 -5.81
N ASN A 306 -1.07 -12.74 -6.10
CA ASN A 306 0.36 -12.56 -6.37
C ASN A 306 0.61 -12.42 -7.87
N TRP A 307 1.36 -11.40 -8.24
CA TRP A 307 1.86 -11.20 -9.60
C TRP A 307 3.29 -10.69 -9.59
N VAL A 308 4.04 -11.09 -10.60
CA VAL A 308 5.34 -10.51 -10.94
C VAL A 308 5.24 -10.04 -12.38
N ASN A 309 5.35 -8.74 -12.59
CA ASN A 309 5.12 -8.12 -13.88
C ASN A 309 6.34 -7.34 -14.35
N ASP A 310 6.68 -7.48 -15.60
CA ASP A 310 7.54 -6.53 -16.28
C ASP A 310 6.72 -5.27 -16.62
N LEU A 311 7.18 -4.12 -16.16
CA LEU A 311 6.57 -2.83 -16.48
C LEU A 311 7.15 -2.33 -17.80
N GLN A 312 6.42 -2.55 -18.87
CA GLN A 312 6.77 -2.10 -20.22
C GLN A 312 6.42 -0.61 -20.42
N LEU A 313 7.19 0.06 -21.23
CA LEU A 313 6.91 1.46 -21.61
C LEU A 313 5.57 1.57 -22.36
N ASP A 314 5.28 0.61 -23.24
CA ASP A 314 3.99 0.42 -23.89
C ASP A 314 3.57 -1.05 -23.77
N PHE A 315 2.51 -1.32 -23.02
CA PHE A 315 1.99 -2.68 -22.84
C PHE A 315 1.26 -3.25 -24.07
N GLN A 316 1.07 -2.45 -25.12
CA GLN A 316 0.49 -2.94 -26.38
C GLN A 316 1.57 -3.36 -27.39
N ASP A 317 2.81 -3.05 -27.11
CA ASP A 317 3.97 -3.42 -27.93
C ASP A 317 4.82 -4.46 -27.17
N PRO A 318 4.83 -5.74 -27.59
CA PRO A 318 5.60 -6.78 -26.91
C PRO A 318 7.12 -6.56 -26.95
N ASP A 319 7.60 -5.74 -27.91
CA ASP A 319 9.01 -5.39 -28.04
C ASP A 319 9.37 -4.11 -27.28
N SER A 320 8.41 -3.52 -26.57
CA SER A 320 8.60 -2.30 -25.79
C SER A 320 9.61 -2.49 -24.67
N PRO A 321 10.50 -1.50 -24.41
CA PRO A 321 11.47 -1.59 -23.33
C PRO A 321 10.82 -1.83 -21.98
N ILE A 322 11.43 -2.75 -21.19
CA ILE A 322 11.09 -2.93 -19.77
C ILE A 322 11.69 -1.78 -18.97
N VAL A 323 10.86 -1.10 -18.21
CA VAL A 323 11.23 0.07 -17.41
C VAL A 323 11.52 -0.32 -15.96
N GLY A 324 10.85 -1.32 -15.45
CA GLY A 324 10.98 -1.81 -14.08
C GLY A 324 10.21 -3.09 -13.86
N THR A 325 10.17 -3.55 -12.61
CA THR A 325 9.42 -4.74 -12.20
C THR A 325 8.39 -4.38 -11.17
N GLU A 326 7.17 -4.91 -11.30
CA GLU A 326 6.14 -4.81 -10.29
C GLU A 326 5.99 -6.15 -9.56
N LEU A 327 5.98 -6.08 -8.24
CA LEU A 327 5.76 -7.19 -7.34
C LEU A 327 4.44 -6.96 -6.60
N VAL A 328 3.43 -7.73 -6.94
CA VAL A 328 2.11 -7.66 -6.31
C VAL A 328 2.03 -8.72 -5.23
N GLY A 329 1.83 -8.29 -3.99
CA GLY A 329 1.64 -9.18 -2.86
C GLY A 329 0.16 -9.60 -2.72
N THR A 330 -0.05 -10.86 -2.34
CA THR A 330 -1.40 -11.30 -1.95
C THR A 330 -1.84 -10.66 -0.62
N ALA A 331 -3.13 -10.75 -0.33
CA ALA A 331 -3.69 -10.32 0.94
C ALA A 331 -3.15 -11.12 2.13
N MET A 332 -2.98 -10.46 3.28
CA MET A 332 -2.67 -11.13 4.56
C MET A 332 -3.80 -12.09 4.96
N SER A 333 -5.06 -11.68 4.76
CA SER A 333 -6.24 -12.48 5.10
C SER A 333 -7.46 -12.18 4.27
N SER A 334 -7.51 -11.09 3.50
CA SER A 334 -8.65 -10.73 2.67
C SER A 334 -8.93 -11.79 1.61
N GLY A 335 -10.21 -12.01 1.30
CA GLY A 335 -10.62 -13.01 0.30
C GLY A 335 -10.14 -12.62 -1.09
N GLY A 336 -9.36 -13.51 -1.72
CA GLY A 336 -8.97 -13.38 -3.12
C GLY A 336 -9.88 -14.22 -4.03
N ASN A 337 -9.78 -14.04 -5.34
CA ASN A 337 -10.51 -14.81 -6.33
C ASN A 337 -9.99 -16.26 -6.51
N GLY A 338 -9.07 -16.68 -5.66
CA GLY A 338 -8.44 -18.00 -5.69
C GLY A 338 -9.29 -19.06 -5.03
N GLY A 339 -10.35 -19.58 -5.68
CA GLY A 339 -10.92 -20.82 -5.21
C GLY A 339 -12.42 -21.09 -5.38
N ARG A 340 -13.20 -20.20 -5.95
CA ARG A 340 -14.51 -20.56 -6.48
C ARG A 340 -14.71 -19.90 -7.84
N GLY A 341 -14.17 -20.57 -8.86
CA GLY A 341 -14.49 -20.27 -10.24
C GLY A 341 -15.99 -20.34 -10.46
N ARG A 342 -16.64 -19.20 -10.57
CA ARG A 342 -17.77 -19.07 -11.47
C ARG A 342 -17.17 -18.72 -12.83
N ASN A 343 -17.18 -19.76 -13.70
CA ASN A 343 -16.81 -19.75 -15.12
C ASN A 343 -15.31 -19.63 -15.43
N GLY A 344 -14.68 -20.79 -15.58
CA GLY A 344 -13.62 -21.16 -16.49
C GLY A 344 -12.75 -20.04 -17.10
N ILE A 345 -11.82 -19.52 -16.31
CA ILE A 345 -10.60 -18.99 -16.89
C ILE A 345 -9.54 -20.05 -16.62
N ASP A 346 -9.10 -20.69 -17.68
CA ASP A 346 -8.04 -21.69 -17.67
C ASP A 346 -6.79 -21.08 -17.03
N GLY A 347 -6.36 -21.68 -15.90
CA GLY A 347 -5.22 -21.20 -15.13
C GLY A 347 -3.85 -21.52 -15.74
N SER A 348 -3.70 -21.47 -17.05
CA SER A 348 -2.46 -21.80 -17.75
C SER A 348 -1.37 -20.72 -17.73
N ALA A 349 -1.56 -19.63 -16.99
CA ALA A 349 -0.54 -18.62 -16.70
C ALA A 349 -0.17 -18.55 -15.20
N GLN A 350 -0.38 -19.61 -14.44
CA GLN A 350 0.16 -19.74 -13.09
C GLN A 350 1.63 -20.21 -13.19
N ALA A 351 2.55 -19.25 -13.14
CA ALA A 351 3.86 -19.55 -12.60
C ALA A 351 3.64 -19.97 -11.14
N GLY A 352 3.71 -21.28 -10.88
CA GLY A 352 3.45 -21.85 -9.59
C GLY A 352 4.44 -21.34 -8.55
N PHE A 353 3.99 -20.47 -7.67
CA PHE A 353 4.57 -20.27 -6.37
C PHE A 353 3.52 -20.64 -5.33
N THR A 354 3.60 -21.87 -4.85
CA THR A 354 3.01 -22.26 -3.58
C THR A 354 3.91 -21.70 -2.48
N GLY A 355 3.73 -20.46 -2.10
CA GLY A 355 4.52 -19.80 -1.07
C GLY A 355 3.61 -18.97 -0.18
N THR A 356 3.76 -19.16 1.09
CA THR A 356 3.24 -18.45 2.24
C THR A 356 2.97 -16.96 1.98
N SER A 357 1.88 -16.47 2.55
CA SER A 357 1.42 -15.07 2.57
C SER A 357 2.51 -14.10 3.06
N GLY A 358 3.27 -13.57 2.15
CA GLY A 358 4.35 -12.62 2.41
C GLY A 358 5.56 -12.94 1.52
N LEU A 359 5.79 -12.10 0.50
CA LEU A 359 7.03 -12.17 -0.26
C LEU A 359 8.12 -11.46 0.53
N GLY A 360 9.09 -12.21 1.03
CA GLY A 360 10.37 -11.68 1.47
C GLY A 360 11.26 -11.43 0.25
N ILE A 361 11.76 -10.23 0.11
CA ILE A 361 12.77 -9.90 -0.91
C ILE A 361 14.09 -9.68 -0.19
N GLU A 362 15.09 -10.47 -0.55
CA GLU A 362 16.48 -10.28 -0.13
C GLU A 362 17.24 -9.63 -1.29
N VAL A 363 17.85 -8.46 -1.07
CA VAL A 363 18.59 -7.69 -2.08
C VAL A 363 19.99 -7.37 -1.57
#